data_ecfb3e8e41dfcc47034d54ce0e1eadb4
#
_entry.id   ecfb3e8e41dfcc47034d54ce0e1eadb4
#
_cell.length_a   1.000
_cell.length_b   1.000
_cell.length_c   1.000
_cell.angle_alpha   90.00
_cell.angle_beta   90.00
_cell.angle_gamma   90.00
#
_symmetry.space_group_name_H-M   'P 1'
#
loop_
_entity.id
_entity.type
_entity.pdbx_description
1 polymer ?
#
loop_
_entity_poly.entity_id
_entity_poly.type
_entity_poly.pdbx_seq_one_letter_code
_entity_poly.pdbx_strand_id
1 'polypeptide(L)'
;MNITIRNEAASDAPAIEAVTAAAFLDAGHSSRTEQFIVNALRSAGQLSVSLVAEIAGGQVVGHVAISPVRISDDSPGWYGLGPVSVAPEHQGQGIGTQLVNKALAALCDLGAAGCVVLGEPAYYGRFGFAATPALVYPGVPPQYFQALLLNGTMPSGTVAYHAAFEATA
;
A
#
# COMPACT_ATOMS: atom_id res chain seq x y z
N MET A 1 -1.29 -22.91 -7.63
CA MET A 1 -2.50 -22.06 -7.56
C MET A 1 -2.36 -20.93 -8.58
N ASN A 2 -3.35 -20.75 -9.40
CA ASN A 2 -3.35 -19.67 -10.40
C ASN A 2 -3.94 -18.40 -9.78
N ILE A 3 -3.09 -17.38 -9.69
CA ILE A 3 -3.48 -16.06 -9.19
C ILE A 3 -3.55 -15.08 -10.37
N THR A 4 -4.64 -14.34 -10.45
CA THR A 4 -4.79 -13.23 -11.40
C THR A 4 -4.77 -11.93 -10.61
N ILE A 5 -3.90 -10.99 -11.01
CA ILE A 5 -3.86 -9.66 -10.41
C ILE A 5 -4.40 -8.68 -11.43
N ARG A 6 -5.41 -7.91 -11.04
CA ARG A 6 -6.09 -6.95 -11.89
C ARG A 6 -6.49 -5.70 -11.12
N ASN A 7 -6.83 -4.65 -11.84
CA ASN A 7 -7.42 -3.46 -11.21
C ASN A 7 -8.75 -3.82 -10.55
N GLU A 8 -9.06 -3.13 -9.45
CA GLU A 8 -10.38 -3.29 -8.83
C GLU A 8 -11.48 -2.80 -9.77
N ALA A 9 -12.62 -3.47 -9.73
CA ALA A 9 -13.88 -2.98 -10.27
C ALA A 9 -14.73 -2.45 -9.12
N ALA A 10 -15.72 -1.61 -9.44
CA ALA A 10 -16.60 -1.04 -8.41
C ALA A 10 -17.27 -2.13 -7.55
N SER A 11 -17.60 -3.27 -8.15
CA SER A 11 -18.23 -4.39 -7.46
C SER A 11 -17.28 -5.13 -6.50
N ASP A 12 -15.98 -4.86 -6.54
CA ASP A 12 -15.02 -5.51 -5.65
C ASP A 12 -14.97 -4.90 -4.23
N ALA A 13 -15.54 -3.72 -4.03
CA ALA A 13 -15.40 -3.00 -2.76
C ALA A 13 -15.78 -3.84 -1.53
N PRO A 14 -16.88 -4.59 -1.50
CA PRO A 14 -17.18 -5.45 -0.35
C PRO A 14 -16.16 -6.56 -0.12
N ALA A 15 -15.66 -7.18 -1.19
CA ALA A 15 -14.67 -8.24 -1.09
C ALA A 15 -13.33 -7.70 -0.59
N ILE A 16 -12.94 -6.49 -1.04
CA ILE A 16 -11.73 -5.81 -0.57
C ILE A 16 -11.85 -5.50 0.92
N GLU A 17 -13.00 -4.98 1.35
CA GLU A 17 -13.24 -4.72 2.78
C GLU A 17 -13.08 -5.99 3.61
N ALA A 18 -13.68 -7.08 3.16
CA ALA A 18 -13.64 -8.36 3.88
C ALA A 18 -12.22 -8.93 3.96
N VAL A 19 -11.47 -8.94 2.86
CA VAL A 19 -10.11 -9.49 2.85
C VAL A 19 -9.17 -8.63 3.68
N THR A 20 -9.35 -7.31 3.64
CA THR A 20 -8.53 -6.38 4.43
C THR A 20 -8.81 -6.56 5.92
N ALA A 21 -10.07 -6.61 6.33
CA ALA A 21 -10.44 -6.84 7.71
C ALA A 21 -9.88 -8.17 8.23
N ALA A 22 -10.02 -9.23 7.45
CA ALA A 22 -9.52 -10.56 7.82
C ALA A 22 -8.00 -10.59 7.97
N ALA A 23 -7.29 -9.94 7.04
CA ALA A 23 -5.82 -9.92 7.04
C ALA A 23 -5.24 -9.22 8.28
N PHE A 24 -5.90 -8.18 8.76
CA PHE A 24 -5.40 -7.36 9.88
C PHE A 24 -6.02 -7.72 11.23
N LEU A 25 -6.98 -8.64 11.26
CA LEU A 25 -7.69 -8.98 12.51
C LEU A 25 -6.73 -9.40 13.64
N ASP A 26 -5.72 -10.19 13.32
CA ASP A 26 -4.76 -10.72 14.28
C ASP A 26 -3.37 -10.10 14.13
N ALA A 27 -3.22 -9.04 13.34
CA ALA A 27 -1.94 -8.37 13.16
C ALA A 27 -1.57 -7.58 14.41
N GLY A 28 -0.40 -7.84 14.98
CA GLY A 28 0.01 -7.30 16.29
C GLY A 28 0.15 -5.79 16.37
N HIS A 29 0.41 -5.11 15.24
CA HIS A 29 0.61 -3.66 15.19
C HIS A 29 -0.50 -2.94 14.44
N SER A 30 -1.60 -3.64 14.15
CA SER A 30 -2.73 -3.08 13.42
C SER A 30 -3.70 -2.37 14.36
N SER A 31 -4.26 -1.25 13.91
CA SER A 31 -5.40 -0.59 14.54
C SER A 31 -6.73 -1.27 14.19
N ARG A 32 -6.72 -2.25 13.27
CA ARG A 32 -7.90 -2.94 12.73
C ARG A 32 -8.85 -1.99 11.99
N THR A 33 -8.31 -0.90 11.46
CA THR A 33 -9.07 0.12 10.72
C THR A 33 -8.70 0.16 9.25
N GLU A 34 -7.80 -0.71 8.80
CA GLU A 34 -7.27 -0.69 7.44
C GLU A 34 -8.35 -0.78 6.36
N GLN A 35 -9.42 -1.56 6.59
CA GLN A 35 -10.54 -1.64 5.65
C GLN A 35 -11.28 -0.30 5.52
N PHE A 36 -11.36 0.46 6.59
CA PHE A 36 -12.00 1.78 6.57
C PHE A 36 -11.12 2.80 5.87
N ILE A 37 -9.79 2.67 6.00
CA ILE A 37 -8.83 3.50 5.27
C ILE A 37 -9.01 3.33 3.77
N VAL A 38 -9.09 2.09 3.29
CA VAL A 38 -9.30 1.80 1.87
C VAL A 38 -10.62 2.38 1.38
N ASN A 39 -11.70 2.19 2.12
CA ASN A 39 -13.00 2.75 1.78
C ASN A 39 -12.96 4.29 1.71
N ALA A 40 -12.30 4.93 2.67
CA ALA A 40 -12.18 6.38 2.71
C ALA A 40 -11.33 6.92 1.55
N LEU A 41 -10.25 6.24 1.21
CA LEU A 41 -9.43 6.60 0.05
C LEU A 41 -10.22 6.50 -1.25
N ARG A 42 -11.03 5.44 -1.40
CA ARG A 42 -11.89 5.29 -2.58
C ARG A 42 -12.90 6.40 -2.67
N SER A 43 -13.58 6.71 -1.57
CA SER A 43 -14.58 7.79 -1.52
C SER A 43 -13.98 9.15 -1.82
N ALA A 44 -12.73 9.39 -1.44
CA ALA A 44 -12.03 10.64 -1.69
C ALA A 44 -11.39 10.70 -3.10
N GLY A 45 -11.49 9.64 -3.90
CA GLY A 45 -10.85 9.58 -5.21
C GLY A 45 -9.33 9.49 -5.15
N GLN A 46 -8.78 8.94 -4.07
CA GLN A 46 -7.34 8.91 -3.80
C GLN A 46 -6.70 7.53 -3.98
N LEU A 47 -7.44 6.54 -4.48
CA LEU A 47 -6.84 5.26 -4.84
C LEU A 47 -6.17 5.38 -6.22
N SER A 48 -4.92 5.81 -6.22
CA SER A 48 -4.12 5.95 -7.46
C SER A 48 -3.85 4.60 -8.10
N VAL A 49 -3.62 3.58 -7.27
CA VAL A 49 -3.51 2.18 -7.69
C VAL A 49 -4.32 1.35 -6.70
N SER A 50 -5.16 0.47 -7.20
CA SER A 50 -5.93 -0.47 -6.39
C SER A 50 -6.02 -1.77 -7.17
N LEU A 51 -5.31 -2.80 -6.68
CA LEU A 51 -5.22 -4.10 -7.35
C LEU A 51 -5.76 -5.19 -6.45
N VAL A 52 -6.51 -6.10 -7.05
CA VAL A 52 -6.99 -7.30 -6.37
C VAL A 52 -6.25 -8.52 -6.92
N ALA A 53 -6.02 -9.49 -6.04
CA ALA A 53 -5.56 -10.81 -6.39
C ALA A 53 -6.75 -11.76 -6.27
N GLU A 54 -7.07 -12.46 -7.36
CA GLU A 54 -8.16 -13.43 -7.35
C GLU A 54 -7.67 -14.81 -7.77
N ILE A 55 -8.29 -15.82 -7.20
CA ILE A 55 -8.06 -17.22 -7.56
C ILE A 55 -9.18 -17.70 -8.49
N ALA A 56 -9.02 -18.93 -9.02
CA ALA A 56 -10.01 -19.53 -9.87
C ALA A 56 -11.41 -19.47 -9.22
N GLY A 57 -12.42 -19.08 -10.00
CA GLY A 57 -13.77 -18.85 -9.49
C GLY A 57 -14.05 -17.40 -9.09
N GLY A 58 -13.05 -16.51 -9.17
CA GLY A 58 -13.23 -15.07 -8.95
C GLY A 58 -13.17 -14.62 -7.48
N GLN A 59 -12.79 -15.51 -6.56
CA GLN A 59 -12.63 -15.12 -5.15
C GLN A 59 -11.44 -14.20 -4.98
N VAL A 60 -11.66 -13.03 -4.36
CA VAL A 60 -10.61 -12.07 -4.01
C VAL A 60 -9.91 -12.57 -2.74
N VAL A 61 -8.60 -12.80 -2.85
CA VAL A 61 -7.78 -13.29 -1.75
C VAL A 61 -6.67 -12.31 -1.34
N GLY A 62 -6.56 -11.19 -2.02
CA GLY A 62 -5.58 -10.15 -1.67
C GLY A 62 -5.91 -8.82 -2.31
N HIS A 63 -5.29 -7.76 -1.77
CA HIS A 63 -5.48 -6.40 -2.23
C HIS A 63 -4.26 -5.55 -1.90
N VAL A 64 -3.96 -4.58 -2.75
CA VAL A 64 -2.97 -3.54 -2.48
C VAL A 64 -3.53 -2.19 -2.91
N ALA A 65 -3.34 -1.20 -2.06
CA ALA A 65 -3.71 0.18 -2.33
C ALA A 65 -2.46 1.06 -2.39
N ILE A 66 -2.47 2.03 -3.28
CA ILE A 66 -1.48 3.10 -3.31
C ILE A 66 -2.22 4.43 -3.41
N SER A 67 -1.80 5.40 -2.62
CA SER A 67 -2.40 6.73 -2.58
C SER A 67 -1.33 7.82 -2.51
N PRO A 68 -1.61 9.05 -2.95
CA PRO A 68 -0.64 10.13 -2.90
C PRO A 68 -0.27 10.50 -1.47
N VAL A 69 1.00 10.86 -1.26
CA VAL A 69 1.47 11.48 -0.03
C VAL A 69 2.02 12.87 -0.34
N ARG A 70 2.13 13.70 0.69
CA ARG A 70 2.75 15.01 0.60
C ARG A 70 4.09 15.00 1.31
N ILE A 71 5.07 15.70 0.73
CA ILE A 71 6.35 15.93 1.37
C ILE A 71 6.48 17.42 1.64
N SER A 72 7.02 17.79 2.79
CA SER A 72 7.04 19.19 3.25
C SER A 72 7.88 20.11 2.37
N ASP A 73 8.75 19.57 1.51
CA ASP A 73 9.50 20.35 0.51
C ASP A 73 8.72 20.58 -0.80
N ASP A 74 7.44 20.19 -0.84
CA ASP A 74 6.54 20.29 -2.00
C ASP A 74 6.94 19.44 -3.21
N SER A 75 7.81 18.45 -3.06
CA SER A 75 8.17 17.53 -4.14
C SER A 75 6.95 16.74 -4.60
N PRO A 76 6.59 16.77 -5.90
CA PRO A 76 5.42 16.06 -6.40
C PRO A 76 5.74 14.61 -6.76
N GLY A 77 4.70 13.82 -7.01
CA GLY A 77 4.84 12.48 -7.58
C GLY A 77 5.23 11.41 -6.59
N TRP A 78 5.01 11.64 -5.29
CA TRP A 78 5.28 10.67 -4.24
C TRP A 78 3.99 10.03 -3.75
N TYR A 79 4.08 8.73 -3.47
CA TYR A 79 2.93 7.88 -3.13
C TYR A 79 3.25 7.02 -1.93
N GLY A 80 2.21 6.59 -1.22
CA GLY A 80 2.32 5.64 -0.12
C GLY A 80 1.75 4.29 -0.51
N LEU A 81 2.50 3.24 -0.28
CA LEU A 81 2.08 1.86 -0.49
C LEU A 81 1.38 1.36 0.78
N GLY A 82 0.16 0.90 0.64
CA GLY A 82 -0.60 0.29 1.71
C GLY A 82 -2.03 0.84 1.82
N PRO A 83 -2.90 0.08 2.47
CA PRO A 83 -2.66 -1.26 3.04
C PRO A 83 -2.40 -2.33 1.97
N VAL A 84 -1.65 -3.37 2.36
CA VAL A 84 -1.47 -4.59 1.58
C VAL A 84 -2.11 -5.73 2.37
N SER A 85 -3.00 -6.48 1.77
CA SER A 85 -3.78 -7.51 2.46
C SER A 85 -3.74 -8.82 1.69
N VAL A 86 -3.56 -9.92 2.41
CA VAL A 86 -3.72 -11.28 1.88
C VAL A 86 -4.55 -12.06 2.89
N ALA A 87 -5.56 -12.77 2.40
CA ALA A 87 -6.41 -13.60 3.24
C ALA A 87 -5.53 -14.56 4.08
N PRO A 88 -5.82 -14.73 5.39
CA PRO A 88 -4.96 -15.52 6.27
C PRO A 88 -4.65 -16.93 5.75
N GLU A 89 -5.63 -17.61 5.16
CA GLU A 89 -5.48 -18.95 4.61
C GLU A 89 -4.62 -19.00 3.33
N HIS A 90 -4.31 -17.85 2.75
CA HIS A 90 -3.50 -17.73 1.53
C HIS A 90 -2.16 -17.03 1.75
N GLN A 91 -1.82 -16.70 2.99
CA GLN A 91 -0.53 -16.07 3.31
C GLN A 91 0.62 -17.08 3.15
N GLY A 92 1.82 -16.56 2.94
CA GLY A 92 3.02 -17.39 2.77
C GLY A 92 3.14 -18.04 1.40
N GLN A 93 2.37 -17.61 0.40
CA GLN A 93 2.38 -18.18 -0.95
C GLN A 93 2.86 -17.18 -2.02
N GLY A 94 3.39 -16.04 -1.60
CA GLY A 94 3.93 -15.03 -2.50
C GLY A 94 2.90 -14.08 -3.13
N ILE A 95 1.65 -14.10 -2.68
CA ILE A 95 0.59 -13.26 -3.25
C ILE A 95 0.87 -11.79 -2.95
N GLY A 96 1.26 -11.47 -1.71
CA GLY A 96 1.59 -10.10 -1.32
C GLY A 96 2.75 -9.56 -2.16
N THR A 97 3.78 -10.36 -2.39
CA THR A 97 4.92 -9.98 -3.23
C THR A 97 4.50 -9.69 -4.67
N GLN A 98 3.62 -10.51 -5.24
CA GLN A 98 3.10 -10.27 -6.58
C GLN A 98 2.27 -8.98 -6.65
N LEU A 99 1.44 -8.73 -5.64
CA LEU A 99 0.65 -7.50 -5.54
C LEU A 99 1.54 -6.26 -5.49
N VAL A 100 2.56 -6.27 -4.64
CA VAL A 100 3.48 -5.14 -4.51
C VAL A 100 4.24 -4.90 -5.80
N ASN A 101 4.78 -5.95 -6.44
CA ASN A 101 5.49 -5.81 -7.71
C ASN A 101 4.60 -5.20 -8.80
N LYS A 102 3.36 -5.65 -8.91
CA LYS A 102 2.42 -5.11 -9.90
C LYS A 102 2.05 -3.66 -9.59
N ALA A 103 1.88 -3.34 -8.30
CA ALA A 103 1.56 -1.97 -7.88
C ALA A 103 2.71 -1.00 -8.17
N LEU A 104 3.96 -1.41 -7.93
CA LEU A 104 5.12 -0.57 -8.25
C LEU A 104 5.28 -0.39 -9.76
N ALA A 105 5.01 -1.42 -10.56
CA ALA A 105 5.00 -1.29 -12.02
C ALA A 105 3.93 -0.28 -12.47
N ALA A 106 2.75 -0.30 -11.86
CA ALA A 106 1.70 0.65 -12.17
C ALA A 106 2.11 2.09 -11.80
N LEU A 107 2.84 2.29 -10.70
CA LEU A 107 3.39 3.60 -10.34
C LEU A 107 4.38 4.11 -11.38
N CYS A 108 5.25 3.24 -11.89
CA CYS A 108 6.17 3.61 -12.96
C CYS A 108 5.41 4.06 -14.21
N ASP A 109 4.33 3.37 -14.55
CA ASP A 109 3.49 3.74 -15.70
C ASP A 109 2.80 5.10 -15.50
N LEU A 110 2.53 5.48 -14.26
CA LEU A 110 1.99 6.80 -13.92
C LEU A 110 3.04 7.91 -13.94
N GLY A 111 4.30 7.58 -14.09
CA GLY A 111 5.39 8.54 -14.02
C GLY A 111 5.74 8.99 -12.60
N ALA A 112 5.45 8.17 -11.60
CA ALA A 112 5.71 8.51 -10.20
C ALA A 112 7.20 8.76 -9.94
N ALA A 113 7.49 9.72 -9.04
CA ALA A 113 8.85 10.01 -8.61
C ALA A 113 9.34 8.99 -7.58
N GLY A 114 8.46 8.53 -6.71
CA GLY A 114 8.82 7.55 -5.70
C GLY A 114 7.66 7.08 -4.86
N CYS A 115 7.97 6.17 -3.95
CA CYS A 115 7.00 5.54 -3.07
C CYS A 115 7.58 5.38 -1.68
N VAL A 116 6.74 5.55 -0.67
CA VAL A 116 7.10 5.28 0.72
C VAL A 116 6.25 4.13 1.25
N VAL A 117 6.77 3.44 2.25
CA VAL A 117 6.05 2.35 2.91
C VAL A 117 6.40 2.32 4.40
N LEU A 118 5.42 1.99 5.20
CA LEU A 118 5.60 1.74 6.61
C LEU A 118 5.48 0.24 6.84
N GLY A 119 6.58 -0.43 7.22
CA GLY A 119 6.57 -1.88 7.42
C GLY A 119 7.93 -2.47 7.69
N GLU A 120 8.02 -3.80 7.61
CA GLU A 120 9.23 -4.54 7.95
C GLU A 120 10.33 -4.37 6.90
N PRO A 121 11.52 -3.90 7.30
CA PRO A 121 12.64 -3.73 6.36
C PRO A 121 13.06 -5.03 5.68
N ALA A 122 13.01 -6.15 6.42
CA ALA A 122 13.36 -7.45 5.86
C ALA A 122 12.42 -7.86 4.72
N TYR A 123 11.17 -7.44 4.76
CA TYR A 123 10.21 -7.72 3.71
C TYR A 123 10.30 -6.72 2.55
N TYR A 124 10.21 -5.43 2.86
CA TYR A 124 10.13 -4.38 1.83
C TYR A 124 11.47 -4.10 1.16
N GLY A 125 12.59 -4.46 1.80
CA GLY A 125 13.92 -4.36 1.20
C GLY A 125 14.06 -5.14 -0.10
N ARG A 126 13.30 -6.24 -0.26
CA ARG A 126 13.32 -7.05 -1.49
C ARG A 126 12.83 -6.28 -2.72
N PHE A 127 12.04 -5.23 -2.53
CA PHE A 127 11.54 -4.38 -3.61
C PHE A 127 12.42 -3.16 -3.85
N GLY A 128 13.46 -2.96 -3.05
CA GLY A 128 14.35 -1.80 -3.14
C GLY A 128 14.03 -0.69 -2.16
N PHE A 129 13.04 -0.85 -1.28
CA PHE A 129 12.77 0.13 -0.22
C PHE A 129 13.91 0.13 0.80
N ALA A 130 14.25 1.31 1.28
CA ALA A 130 15.23 1.48 2.36
C ALA A 130 14.89 2.72 3.18
N ALA A 131 15.22 2.68 4.47
CA ALA A 131 15.10 3.85 5.32
C ALA A 131 16.11 4.91 4.89
N THR A 132 15.71 6.17 4.92
CA THR A 132 16.57 7.29 4.59
C THR A 132 16.32 8.43 5.57
N PRO A 133 17.39 9.11 6.07
CA PRO A 133 17.19 10.27 6.93
C PRO A 133 16.59 11.47 6.20
N ALA A 134 16.57 11.46 4.87
CA ALA A 134 15.98 12.54 4.07
C ALA A 134 14.49 12.66 4.24
N LEU A 135 13.79 11.54 4.43
CA LEU A 135 12.32 11.50 4.58
C LEU A 135 11.94 11.02 5.98
N VAL A 136 11.15 11.83 6.67
CA VAL A 136 10.73 11.59 8.05
C VAL A 136 9.24 11.39 8.13
N TYR A 137 8.82 10.36 8.84
CA TYR A 137 7.42 10.19 9.23
C TYR A 137 7.35 10.19 10.76
N PRO A 138 6.82 11.27 11.38
CA PRO A 138 6.84 11.39 12.84
C PRO A 138 6.01 10.31 13.53
N GLY A 139 6.46 9.90 14.70
CA GLY A 139 5.71 8.97 15.56
C GLY A 139 5.98 7.49 15.32
N VAL A 140 6.88 7.15 14.39
CA VAL A 140 7.28 5.75 14.16
C VAL A 140 8.80 5.62 14.23
N PRO A 141 9.33 4.43 14.61
CA PRO A 141 10.77 4.19 14.54
C PRO A 141 11.27 4.34 13.09
N PRO A 142 12.38 5.09 12.88
CA PRO A 142 12.82 5.43 11.53
C PRO A 142 13.08 4.23 10.60
N GLN A 143 13.52 3.10 11.15
CA GLN A 143 13.82 1.92 10.36
C GLN A 143 12.61 1.31 9.66
N TYR A 144 11.40 1.58 10.16
CA TYR A 144 10.16 1.06 9.57
C TYR A 144 9.59 1.95 8.48
N PHE A 145 10.06 3.19 8.37
CA PHE A 145 9.63 4.09 7.31
C PHE A 145 10.64 4.11 6.19
N GLN A 146 10.28 3.58 5.03
CA GLN A 146 11.20 3.30 3.95
C GLN A 146 10.74 3.96 2.67
N ALA A 147 11.70 4.29 1.81
CA ALA A 147 11.44 4.96 0.54
C ALA A 147 12.09 4.22 -0.62
N LEU A 148 11.45 4.33 -1.78
CA LEU A 148 11.95 3.83 -3.05
C LEU A 148 11.88 4.95 -4.07
N LEU A 149 13.03 5.39 -4.57
CA LEU A 149 13.10 6.39 -5.63
C LEU A 149 12.87 5.70 -6.98
N LEU A 150 11.91 6.20 -7.75
CA LEU A 150 11.58 5.65 -9.06
C LEU A 150 12.09 6.54 -10.20
N ASN A 151 12.09 7.87 -9.99
CA ASN A 151 12.50 8.81 -11.03
C ASN A 151 12.92 10.13 -10.36
N GLY A 152 13.95 10.76 -10.89
CA GLY A 152 14.43 12.05 -10.38
C GLY A 152 15.38 11.91 -9.19
N THR A 153 15.29 12.84 -8.25
CA THR A 153 16.15 12.90 -7.08
C THR A 153 15.36 12.71 -5.80
N MET A 154 16.02 12.17 -4.77
CA MET A 154 15.39 11.95 -3.47
C MET A 154 15.06 13.30 -2.83
N PRO A 155 13.79 13.54 -2.46
CA PRO A 155 13.42 14.76 -1.75
C PRO A 155 13.84 14.70 -0.29
N SER A 156 13.62 15.82 0.41
CA SER A 156 13.93 15.92 1.84
C SER A 156 12.79 16.62 2.55
N GLY A 157 12.29 16.00 3.61
CA GLY A 157 11.23 16.60 4.39
C GLY A 157 10.41 15.60 5.19
N THR A 158 9.32 16.11 5.76
CA THR A 158 8.34 15.30 6.50
C THR A 158 7.26 14.82 5.55
N VAL A 159 6.91 13.55 5.67
CA VAL A 159 5.86 12.92 4.82
C VAL A 159 4.54 12.91 5.57
N ALA A 160 3.48 13.28 4.88
CA ALA A 160 2.11 13.22 5.39
C ALA A 160 1.24 12.38 4.46
N TYR A 161 0.55 11.39 5.03
CA TYR A 161 -0.45 10.61 4.32
C TYR A 161 -1.76 11.39 4.23
N HIS A 162 -2.62 10.97 3.31
CA HIS A 162 -3.96 11.57 3.17
C HIS A 162 -4.76 11.38 4.47
N ALA A 163 -5.68 12.31 4.75
CA ALA A 163 -6.53 12.26 5.95
C ALA A 163 -7.37 10.99 6.05
N ALA A 164 -7.63 10.31 4.94
CA ALA A 164 -8.34 9.03 4.92
C ALA A 164 -7.66 7.96 5.79
N PHE A 165 -6.33 8.08 6.04
CA PHE A 165 -5.62 7.15 6.92
C PHE A 165 -6.02 7.25 8.38
N GLU A 166 -6.78 8.27 8.75
CA GLU A 166 -7.33 8.44 10.10
C GLU A 166 -8.74 7.83 10.23
N ALA A 167 -9.28 7.23 9.18
CA ALA A 167 -10.62 6.66 9.20
C ALA A 167 -10.73 5.49 10.19
N THR A 168 -11.79 5.49 10.98
CA THR A 168 -12.07 4.45 11.99
C THR A 168 -13.41 3.76 11.79
N ALA A 169 -14.16 4.16 10.80
CA ALA A 169 -15.46 3.57 10.46
C ALA A 169 -15.80 3.78 8.98
#